data_f9bd04b1d36269e30c729453e4420590
#
_entry.id   f9bd04b1d36269e30c729453e4420590
#
_cell.length_a   1.000
_cell.length_b   1.000
_cell.length_c   1.000
_cell.angle_alpha   90.00
_cell.angle_beta   90.00
_cell.angle_gamma   90.00
#
_symmetry.space_group_name_H-M   'P 1'
#
loop_
_entity.id
_entity.type
_entity.pdbx_description
1 polymer ?
#
loop_
_entity_poly.entity_id
_entity_poly.type
_entity_poly.pdbx_seq_one_letter_code
_entity_poly.pdbx_strand_id
1 'polypeptide(L)'
;MAAGCVPEVAPVPGACDTLINNLTIVRATATFLRTVVTRKTPWDRFLAGENGALTPAERRGARLFFTSAPNGGAGCFTCHSGPMLNKQVNDPDLAGVGQFVEENFFNLGLGDHPLQALNRAARNDPNHLDEGRREITFRDGDAFKFRTLTLRQLRDAKFFFHNGSFTSVKDVVRYFNAGVPQDPRVGAAPTFTNRFSHARGPGSPRGLGLTDDQVDDLTDFVENALYDPAFVHFDPGSTTDTLKLNDRDVTYSVYRPDLAALGAIDGRPGSGRPQDNDDALSRRDAGLEFLDVTANLNIERIGSRTEEGGKRREDVLRISNVGSSGVDTHLLLIVQGLADRLEVVNANGFTSGGDPYLREFLNDGVLLPGAAVTVRIVVKRPTHGPAIGYRIKALSGQGNP
;
A
#
# COMPACT_ATOMS: atom_id res chain seq x y z
N MET A 1 6.53 24.51 31.07
CA MET A 1 5.87 23.49 31.93
C MET A 1 4.73 24.21 32.66
N ALA A 2 3.56 23.58 32.79
CA ALA A 2 2.50 24.17 33.59
C ALA A 2 2.94 24.25 35.04
N ALA A 3 2.68 25.39 35.69
CA ALA A 3 3.10 25.63 37.06
C ALA A 3 2.56 24.52 37.99
N GLY A 4 3.41 23.85 38.75
CA GLY A 4 3.04 22.80 39.69
C GLY A 4 3.16 21.36 39.16
N CYS A 5 3.42 21.13 37.89
CA CYS A 5 3.69 19.79 37.33
C CYS A 5 5.21 19.56 37.20
N VAL A 6 5.85 19.23 38.32
CA VAL A 6 7.28 18.94 38.39
C VAL A 6 7.42 17.47 38.89
N PRO A 7 8.13 16.60 38.13
CA PRO A 7 8.22 15.16 38.46
C PRO A 7 8.85 14.86 39.83
N GLU A 8 9.68 15.76 40.34
CA GLU A 8 10.46 15.55 41.56
C GLU A 8 9.87 16.18 42.84
N VAL A 9 8.79 16.94 42.71
CA VAL A 9 8.08 17.53 43.86
C VAL A 9 6.66 17.01 43.84
N ALA A 10 6.11 16.69 45.01
CA ALA A 10 4.74 16.20 45.11
C ALA A 10 3.80 17.09 44.30
N PRO A 11 3.18 16.60 43.24
CA PRO A 11 2.41 17.45 42.34
C PRO A 11 1.17 17.98 43.08
N VAL A 12 0.89 19.25 42.86
CA VAL A 12 -0.39 19.79 43.30
C VAL A 12 -1.50 18.96 42.62
N PRO A 13 -2.47 18.38 43.36
CA PRO A 13 -3.55 17.61 42.78
C PRO A 13 -4.21 18.35 41.60
N GLY A 14 -4.32 17.69 40.46
CA GLY A 14 -4.88 18.27 39.25
C GLY A 14 -3.92 19.12 38.38
N ALA A 15 -2.72 19.51 38.89
CA ALA A 15 -1.79 20.37 38.12
C ALA A 15 -1.25 19.70 36.84
N CYS A 16 -1.21 18.38 36.78
CA CYS A 16 -0.77 17.62 35.61
C CYS A 16 -1.89 17.20 34.68
N ASP A 17 -3.16 17.34 35.06
CA ASP A 17 -4.31 16.80 34.32
C ASP A 17 -4.47 17.48 32.93
N THR A 18 -4.07 18.74 32.83
CA THR A 18 -4.06 19.46 31.54
C THR A 18 -2.92 19.04 30.62
N LEU A 19 -1.82 18.50 31.17
CA LEU A 19 -0.65 18.03 30.40
C LEU A 19 -0.75 16.54 30.09
N ILE A 20 -1.26 15.73 31.04
CA ILE A 20 -1.39 14.29 30.89
C ILE A 20 -2.80 13.99 30.41
N ASN A 21 -2.99 14.00 29.12
CA ASN A 21 -4.24 13.64 28.46
C ASN A 21 -3.94 12.76 27.23
N ASN A 22 -4.96 12.12 26.67
CA ASN A 22 -4.81 11.20 25.54
C ASN A 22 -4.02 11.81 24.37
N LEU A 23 -4.27 13.08 24.06
CA LEU A 23 -3.59 13.75 22.94
C LEU A 23 -2.11 13.95 23.20
N THR A 24 -1.72 14.37 24.40
CA THR A 24 -0.30 14.58 24.74
C THR A 24 0.44 13.27 24.88
N ILE A 25 -0.20 12.21 25.38
CA ILE A 25 0.36 10.84 25.45
C ILE A 25 0.61 10.35 24.00
N VAL A 26 -0.38 10.45 23.11
CA VAL A 26 -0.24 10.05 21.69
C VAL A 26 0.85 10.85 21.00
N ARG A 27 0.93 12.16 21.23
CA ARG A 27 2.00 13.02 20.65
C ARG A 27 3.38 12.64 21.16
N ALA A 28 3.53 12.39 22.46
CA ALA A 28 4.80 11.94 23.04
C ALA A 28 5.22 10.59 22.47
N THR A 29 4.32 9.63 22.42
CA THR A 29 4.56 8.31 21.83
C THR A 29 4.93 8.43 20.35
N ALA A 30 4.21 9.22 19.57
CA ALA A 30 4.53 9.46 18.16
C ALA A 30 5.89 10.12 17.97
N THR A 31 6.26 11.05 18.86
CA THR A 31 7.58 11.70 18.83
C THR A 31 8.69 10.67 19.14
N PHE A 32 8.50 9.82 20.12
CA PHE A 32 9.42 8.72 20.41
C PHE A 32 9.54 7.76 19.22
N LEU A 33 8.43 7.30 18.66
CA LEU A 33 8.44 6.37 17.53
C LEU A 33 9.17 6.93 16.30
N ARG A 34 9.19 8.25 16.10
CA ARG A 34 9.98 8.88 15.03
C ARG A 34 11.50 8.75 15.23
N THR A 35 11.96 8.46 16.45
CA THR A 35 13.37 8.18 16.71
C THR A 35 13.74 6.72 16.47
N VAL A 36 12.76 5.83 16.42
CA VAL A 36 12.91 4.39 16.22
C VAL A 36 13.02 4.10 14.72
N VAL A 37 14.19 4.38 14.13
CA VAL A 37 14.45 4.26 12.70
C VAL A 37 15.74 3.47 12.47
N THR A 38 15.62 2.30 11.84
CA THR A 38 16.80 1.53 11.37
C THR A 38 17.37 2.18 10.11
N ARG A 39 18.70 2.33 10.03
CA ARG A 39 19.37 3.09 8.97
C ARG A 39 20.54 2.40 8.31
N LYS A 40 21.04 1.33 8.90
CA LYS A 40 22.25 0.64 8.44
C LYS A 40 22.00 -0.83 8.15
N THR A 41 20.78 -1.14 7.69
CA THR A 41 20.48 -2.50 7.25
C THR A 41 21.34 -2.87 6.04
N PRO A 42 21.57 -4.15 5.76
CA PRO A 42 22.20 -4.57 4.52
C PRO A 42 21.53 -3.96 3.26
N TRP A 43 20.21 -3.85 3.28
CA TRP A 43 19.44 -3.20 2.21
C TRP A 43 19.81 -1.71 2.05
N ASP A 44 19.87 -0.94 3.12
CA ASP A 44 20.26 0.48 3.05
C ASP A 44 21.68 0.66 2.50
N ARG A 45 22.63 -0.18 2.95
CA ARG A 45 24.01 -0.17 2.45
C ARG A 45 24.10 -0.55 0.97
N PHE A 46 23.31 -1.54 0.56
CA PHE A 46 23.21 -1.92 -0.84
C PHE A 46 22.66 -0.77 -1.69
N LEU A 47 21.59 -0.10 -1.27
CA LEU A 47 21.05 1.08 -1.95
C LEU A 47 22.06 2.23 -2.02
N ALA A 48 22.89 2.39 -0.98
CA ALA A 48 23.97 3.38 -0.93
C ALA A 48 25.17 3.04 -1.85
N GLY A 49 25.18 1.88 -2.51
CA GLY A 49 26.21 1.49 -3.47
C GLY A 49 27.16 0.39 -3.01
N GLU A 50 26.97 -0.17 -1.81
CA GLU A 50 27.79 -1.28 -1.31
C GLU A 50 27.28 -2.61 -1.90
N ASN A 51 27.80 -2.99 -3.07
CA ASN A 51 27.35 -4.18 -3.81
C ASN A 51 27.46 -5.49 -3.03
N GLY A 52 28.39 -5.60 -2.10
CA GLY A 52 28.60 -6.79 -1.25
C GLY A 52 27.67 -6.86 -0.05
N ALA A 53 26.82 -5.85 0.20
CA ALA A 53 25.99 -5.78 1.41
C ALA A 53 24.89 -6.83 1.44
N LEU A 54 24.44 -7.34 0.31
CA LEU A 54 23.43 -8.39 0.19
C LEU A 54 24.04 -9.71 -0.28
N THR A 55 23.61 -10.79 0.34
CA THR A 55 23.86 -12.15 -0.16
C THR A 55 23.14 -12.40 -1.49
N PRO A 56 23.52 -13.44 -2.25
CA PRO A 56 22.78 -13.82 -3.46
C PRO A 56 21.29 -14.16 -3.19
N ALA A 57 20.96 -14.79 -2.07
CA ALA A 57 19.59 -15.11 -1.67
C ALA A 57 18.79 -13.82 -1.39
N GLU A 58 19.33 -12.91 -0.58
CA GLU A 58 18.71 -11.61 -0.30
C GLU A 58 18.47 -10.78 -1.56
N ARG A 59 19.38 -10.85 -2.56
CA ARG A 59 19.19 -10.18 -3.86
C ARG A 59 18.03 -10.79 -4.65
N ARG A 60 17.92 -12.12 -4.69
CA ARG A 60 16.77 -12.78 -5.32
C ARG A 60 15.49 -12.45 -4.61
N GLY A 61 15.51 -12.44 -3.27
CA GLY A 61 14.39 -12.01 -2.43
C GLY A 61 13.98 -10.56 -2.70
N ALA A 62 14.94 -9.64 -2.78
CA ALA A 62 14.67 -8.25 -3.15
C ALA A 62 14.02 -8.15 -4.53
N ARG A 63 14.51 -8.91 -5.52
CA ARG A 63 13.88 -8.97 -6.83
C ARG A 63 12.43 -9.41 -6.76
N LEU A 64 12.13 -10.48 -5.99
CA LEU A 64 10.76 -10.94 -5.79
C LEU A 64 9.90 -9.88 -5.10
N PHE A 65 10.44 -9.21 -4.10
CA PHE A 65 9.75 -8.15 -3.35
C PHE A 65 9.34 -6.99 -4.27
N PHE A 66 10.24 -6.56 -5.18
CA PHE A 66 10.06 -5.43 -6.08
C PHE A 66 9.58 -5.81 -7.49
N THR A 67 9.18 -7.05 -7.72
CA THR A 67 8.50 -7.48 -8.94
C THR A 67 7.05 -7.80 -8.61
N SER A 68 6.12 -7.31 -9.42
CA SER A 68 4.69 -7.55 -9.19
C SER A 68 4.32 -9.03 -9.33
N ALA A 69 3.25 -9.44 -8.66
CA ALA A 69 2.78 -10.82 -8.70
C ALA A 69 2.35 -11.29 -10.12
N PRO A 70 1.71 -10.46 -10.97
CA PRO A 70 1.45 -10.82 -12.35
C PRO A 70 2.71 -11.10 -13.18
N ASN A 71 3.84 -10.50 -12.79
CA ASN A 71 5.14 -10.67 -13.46
C ASN A 71 6.06 -11.69 -12.77
N GLY A 72 5.49 -12.54 -11.92
CA GLY A 72 6.21 -13.65 -11.29
C GLY A 72 6.97 -13.28 -10.01
N GLY A 73 6.73 -12.11 -9.47
CA GLY A 73 7.24 -11.68 -8.17
C GLY A 73 6.21 -11.85 -7.05
N ALA A 74 6.47 -11.18 -5.91
CA ALA A 74 5.59 -11.14 -4.77
C ALA A 74 4.82 -9.81 -4.64
N GLY A 75 5.26 -8.72 -5.29
CA GLY A 75 4.59 -7.43 -5.29
C GLY A 75 4.48 -6.75 -3.93
N CYS A 76 5.33 -7.11 -2.97
CA CYS A 76 5.25 -6.61 -1.59
C CYS A 76 5.39 -5.08 -1.51
N PHE A 77 6.16 -4.49 -2.43
CA PHE A 77 6.39 -3.05 -2.50
C PHE A 77 5.11 -2.25 -2.74
N THR A 78 4.06 -2.84 -3.30
CA THR A 78 2.78 -2.17 -3.57
C THR A 78 2.07 -1.71 -2.29
N CYS A 79 2.26 -2.47 -1.20
CA CYS A 79 1.79 -2.12 0.13
C CYS A 79 2.93 -1.61 1.03
N HIS A 80 4.17 -2.06 0.78
CA HIS A 80 5.34 -1.77 1.60
C HIS A 80 6.35 -0.91 0.84
N SER A 81 6.00 0.34 0.54
CA SER A 81 6.86 1.35 -0.09
C SER A 81 7.40 2.36 0.91
N GLY A 82 8.25 3.27 0.44
CA GLY A 82 8.90 4.30 1.25
C GLY A 82 10.07 3.78 2.10
N PRO A 83 10.83 4.67 2.76
CA PRO A 83 12.04 4.31 3.48
C PRO A 83 11.80 3.30 4.61
N MET A 84 10.63 3.37 5.23
CA MET A 84 10.23 2.48 6.32
C MET A 84 9.46 1.25 5.85
N LEU A 85 9.24 1.09 4.53
CA LEU A 85 8.48 -0.02 3.95
C LEU A 85 7.08 -0.17 4.59
N ASN A 86 6.41 0.94 4.84
CA ASN A 86 5.10 1.00 5.47
C ASN A 86 4.08 1.86 4.71
N LYS A 87 4.38 2.19 3.44
CA LYS A 87 3.53 3.01 2.57
C LYS A 87 3.11 4.31 3.26
N GLN A 88 4.09 5.11 3.59
CA GLN A 88 3.84 6.37 4.29
C GLN A 88 3.02 7.35 3.43
N VAL A 89 2.26 8.20 4.11
CA VAL A 89 1.49 9.28 3.48
C VAL A 89 2.44 10.20 2.71
N ASN A 90 2.06 10.53 1.48
CA ASN A 90 2.87 11.33 0.55
C ASN A 90 4.25 10.71 0.34
N ASP A 91 4.29 9.47 -0.13
CA ASP A 91 5.55 8.83 -0.52
C ASP A 91 6.33 9.78 -1.45
N PRO A 92 7.50 10.29 -1.03
CA PRO A 92 8.22 11.32 -1.77
C PRO A 92 8.74 10.83 -3.12
N ASP A 93 8.82 9.53 -3.28
CA ASP A 93 9.35 8.90 -4.47
C ASP A 93 8.29 8.64 -5.53
N LEU A 94 7.00 8.63 -5.17
CA LEU A 94 5.91 8.33 -6.09
C LEU A 94 4.79 9.35 -6.00
N ALA A 95 4.58 10.04 -7.09
CA ALA A 95 3.43 10.91 -7.21
C ALA A 95 2.12 10.12 -7.07
N GLY A 96 1.26 10.53 -6.15
CA GLY A 96 -0.06 9.94 -5.93
C GLY A 96 -0.08 8.67 -5.07
N VAL A 97 1.05 8.21 -4.53
CA VAL A 97 1.10 7.10 -3.58
C VAL A 97 1.00 7.59 -2.16
N GLY A 98 0.20 6.92 -1.35
CA GLY A 98 -0.01 7.26 0.05
C GLY A 98 -0.67 8.63 0.25
N GLN A 99 -1.33 9.15 -0.77
CA GLN A 99 -1.99 10.45 -0.70
C GLN A 99 -3.18 10.44 0.27
N PHE A 100 -3.83 9.29 0.39
CA PHE A 100 -4.98 9.10 1.26
C PHE A 100 -4.71 8.04 2.32
N VAL A 101 -5.18 8.28 3.52
CA VAL A 101 -5.01 7.37 4.67
C VAL A 101 -5.62 5.99 4.40
N GLU A 102 -6.71 5.94 3.65
CA GLU A 102 -7.44 4.73 3.26
C GLU A 102 -6.56 3.72 2.49
N GLU A 103 -5.58 4.22 1.76
CA GLU A 103 -4.68 3.41 0.94
C GLU A 103 -3.71 2.54 1.76
N ASN A 104 -3.61 2.79 3.05
CA ASN A 104 -2.69 2.11 3.97
C ASN A 104 -3.35 1.01 4.80
N PHE A 105 -4.62 0.69 4.54
CA PHE A 105 -5.39 -0.26 5.34
C PHE A 105 -5.96 -1.37 4.45
N PHE A 106 -5.72 -2.63 4.83
CA PHE A 106 -6.16 -3.79 4.07
C PHE A 106 -6.78 -4.84 4.97
N ASN A 107 -7.84 -5.52 4.47
CA ASN A 107 -8.33 -6.76 5.04
C ASN A 107 -7.59 -7.93 4.39
N LEU A 108 -6.74 -8.58 5.17
CA LEU A 108 -5.93 -9.73 4.74
C LEU A 108 -6.52 -11.08 5.19
N GLY A 109 -7.76 -11.10 5.67
CA GLY A 109 -8.43 -12.35 6.06
C GLY A 109 -8.02 -12.87 7.46
N LEU A 110 -7.53 -11.99 8.33
CA LEU A 110 -7.10 -12.35 9.68
C LEU A 110 -8.20 -12.00 10.69
N GLY A 111 -8.62 -13.00 11.46
CA GLY A 111 -9.53 -12.83 12.60
C GLY A 111 -8.78 -12.68 13.91
N ASP A 112 -9.48 -12.92 15.02
CA ASP A 112 -8.87 -12.95 16.34
C ASP A 112 -7.97 -14.16 16.53
N HIS A 113 -6.97 -14.00 17.39
CA HIS A 113 -6.20 -15.15 17.87
C HIS A 113 -7.12 -16.12 18.61
N PRO A 114 -7.06 -17.42 18.35
CA PRO A 114 -7.95 -18.41 19.00
C PRO A 114 -7.95 -18.38 20.53
N LEU A 115 -6.85 -17.92 21.12
CA LEU A 115 -6.70 -17.82 22.59
C LEU A 115 -7.14 -16.47 23.19
N GLN A 116 -7.70 -15.54 22.39
CA GLN A 116 -8.18 -14.25 22.90
C GLN A 116 -9.56 -14.32 23.58
N ALA A 117 -9.74 -15.32 24.45
CA ALA A 117 -10.97 -15.47 25.23
C ALA A 117 -11.28 -14.25 26.11
N LEU A 118 -10.26 -13.57 26.61
CA LEU A 118 -10.40 -12.39 27.49
C LEU A 118 -11.05 -11.20 26.77
N ASN A 119 -10.72 -10.97 25.52
CA ASN A 119 -11.31 -9.89 24.72
C ASN A 119 -12.81 -10.13 24.48
N ARG A 120 -13.18 -11.36 24.17
CA ARG A 120 -14.58 -11.77 24.01
C ARG A 120 -15.37 -11.67 25.30
N ALA A 121 -14.77 -12.09 26.41
CA ALA A 121 -15.39 -11.95 27.75
C ALA A 121 -15.60 -10.49 28.13
N ALA A 122 -14.61 -9.62 27.91
CA ALA A 122 -14.70 -8.19 28.20
C ALA A 122 -15.79 -7.48 27.39
N ARG A 123 -16.06 -7.95 26.17
CA ARG A 123 -17.11 -7.43 25.30
C ARG A 123 -18.46 -8.15 25.47
N ASN A 124 -18.50 -9.17 26.31
CA ASN A 124 -19.68 -10.03 26.49
C ASN A 124 -20.23 -10.59 25.16
N ASP A 125 -19.32 -10.83 24.21
CA ASP A 125 -19.63 -11.37 22.88
C ASP A 125 -18.69 -12.53 22.56
N PRO A 126 -19.17 -13.79 22.64
CA PRO A 126 -18.36 -14.97 22.35
C PRO A 126 -17.94 -15.08 20.88
N ASN A 127 -18.64 -14.38 19.99
CA ASN A 127 -18.38 -14.38 18.54
C ASN A 127 -17.67 -13.12 18.07
N HIS A 128 -17.28 -12.25 18.98
CA HIS A 128 -16.60 -11.00 18.63
C HIS A 128 -15.38 -11.30 17.75
N LEU A 129 -15.24 -10.48 16.73
CA LEU A 129 -14.05 -10.37 15.89
C LEU A 129 -13.53 -8.95 16.00
N ASP A 130 -12.21 -8.80 16.03
CA ASP A 130 -11.59 -7.49 15.88
C ASP A 130 -11.86 -6.95 14.49
N GLU A 131 -12.74 -5.98 14.37
CA GLU A 131 -13.11 -5.37 13.10
C GLU A 131 -12.10 -4.30 12.63
N GLY A 132 -11.02 -4.12 13.37
CA GLY A 132 -9.93 -3.22 13.02
C GLY A 132 -10.39 -1.78 12.90
N ARG A 133 -10.10 -1.15 11.77
CA ARG A 133 -10.41 0.26 11.53
C ARG A 133 -11.88 0.60 11.68
N ARG A 134 -12.79 -0.33 11.35
CA ARG A 134 -14.24 -0.12 11.51
C ARG A 134 -14.65 0.22 12.94
N GLU A 135 -13.95 -0.33 13.95
CA GLU A 135 -14.24 -0.01 15.37
C GLU A 135 -14.00 1.48 15.71
N ILE A 136 -13.24 2.17 14.90
CA ILE A 136 -12.93 3.60 15.08
C ILE A 136 -13.76 4.47 14.13
N THR A 137 -13.91 4.05 12.87
CA THR A 137 -14.57 4.86 11.83
C THR A 137 -16.07 4.63 11.73
N PHE A 138 -16.55 3.48 12.22
CA PHE A 138 -17.93 3.01 12.09
C PHE A 138 -18.42 2.88 10.64
N ARG A 139 -17.48 2.68 9.69
CA ARG A 139 -17.78 2.52 8.27
C ARG A 139 -17.65 1.06 7.86
N ASP A 140 -18.64 0.53 7.15
CA ASP A 140 -18.61 -0.87 6.67
C ASP A 140 -17.46 -1.15 5.71
N GLY A 141 -17.06 -0.15 4.92
CA GLY A 141 -15.88 -0.23 4.04
C GLY A 141 -14.55 -0.37 4.76
N ASP A 142 -14.49 -0.13 6.06
CA ASP A 142 -13.30 -0.28 6.91
C ASP A 142 -13.27 -1.59 7.72
N ALA A 143 -14.28 -2.46 7.55
CA ALA A 143 -14.36 -3.71 8.31
C ALA A 143 -13.14 -4.60 8.06
N PHE A 144 -12.54 -5.07 9.15
CA PHE A 144 -11.37 -5.96 9.18
C PHE A 144 -10.12 -5.41 8.48
N LYS A 145 -10.06 -4.10 8.27
CA LYS A 145 -8.89 -3.45 7.69
C LYS A 145 -7.90 -3.04 8.77
N PHE A 146 -6.64 -3.41 8.57
CA PHE A 146 -5.52 -3.07 9.44
C PHE A 146 -4.45 -2.34 8.65
N ARG A 147 -3.70 -1.48 9.35
CA ARG A 147 -2.68 -0.64 8.72
C ARG A 147 -1.47 -1.48 8.27
N THR A 148 -0.91 -1.12 7.11
CA THR A 148 0.40 -1.59 6.68
C THR A 148 1.49 -1.08 7.64
N LEU A 149 2.22 -1.99 8.26
CA LEU A 149 3.32 -1.70 9.17
C LEU A 149 4.68 -1.79 8.46
N THR A 150 5.72 -1.26 9.10
CA THR A 150 7.10 -1.40 8.63
C THR A 150 7.52 -2.87 8.56
N LEU A 151 8.36 -3.21 7.56
CA LEU A 151 9.00 -4.50 7.47
C LEU A 151 10.42 -4.51 8.04
N ARG A 152 10.89 -3.38 8.57
CA ARG A 152 12.21 -3.29 9.16
C ARG A 152 12.23 -3.95 10.54
N GLN A 153 13.34 -4.60 10.88
CA GLN A 153 13.62 -5.19 12.19
C GLN A 153 12.72 -6.39 12.57
N LEU A 154 12.11 -7.06 11.60
CA LEU A 154 11.18 -8.17 11.88
C LEU A 154 11.87 -9.41 12.48
N ARG A 155 13.19 -9.57 12.30
CA ARG A 155 13.96 -10.67 12.89
C ARG A 155 13.86 -10.73 14.41
N ASP A 156 13.71 -9.58 15.07
CA ASP A 156 13.58 -9.50 16.53
C ASP A 156 12.12 -9.68 17.00
N ALA A 157 11.16 -9.63 16.07
CA ALA A 157 9.75 -9.77 16.41
C ALA A 157 9.40 -11.22 16.76
N LYS A 158 8.52 -11.40 17.73
CA LYS A 158 8.05 -12.71 18.18
C LYS A 158 6.69 -13.09 17.64
N PHE A 159 5.89 -12.08 17.26
CA PHE A 159 4.52 -12.24 16.82
C PHE A 159 4.27 -11.30 15.64
N PHE A 160 3.46 -11.77 14.69
CA PHE A 160 3.14 -11.05 13.47
C PHE A 160 1.64 -10.89 13.30
N PHE A 161 1.25 -9.87 12.54
CA PHE A 161 -0.08 -9.33 12.37
C PHE A 161 -0.66 -8.74 13.67
N HIS A 162 -1.84 -8.13 13.57
CA HIS A 162 -2.51 -7.48 14.70
C HIS A 162 -2.89 -8.47 15.82
N ASN A 163 -3.18 -9.71 15.43
CA ASN A 163 -3.65 -10.75 16.35
C ASN A 163 -2.53 -11.64 16.92
N GLY A 164 -1.29 -11.48 16.43
CA GLY A 164 -0.14 -12.27 16.90
C GLY A 164 -0.21 -13.77 16.58
N SER A 165 -1.02 -14.18 15.61
CA SER A 165 -1.22 -15.61 15.30
C SER A 165 -0.07 -16.26 14.54
N PHE A 166 0.87 -15.48 14.00
CA PHE A 166 2.05 -16.00 13.32
C PHE A 166 3.30 -15.69 14.13
N THR A 167 4.27 -16.61 14.12
CA THR A 167 5.47 -16.55 14.94
C THR A 167 6.78 -16.58 14.14
N SER A 168 6.70 -16.65 12.80
CA SER A 168 7.86 -16.57 11.91
C SER A 168 7.57 -15.76 10.68
N VAL A 169 8.57 -15.05 10.16
CA VAL A 169 8.51 -14.31 8.89
C VAL A 169 8.19 -15.27 7.75
N LYS A 170 8.78 -16.46 7.75
CA LYS A 170 8.55 -17.48 6.73
C LYS A 170 7.09 -17.90 6.64
N ASP A 171 6.41 -18.07 7.77
CA ASP A 171 4.99 -18.42 7.78
C ASP A 171 4.12 -17.26 7.32
N VAL A 172 4.50 -16.01 7.59
CA VAL A 172 3.85 -14.85 7.01
C VAL A 172 3.99 -14.85 5.49
N VAL A 173 5.18 -15.09 4.95
CA VAL A 173 5.41 -15.19 3.48
C VAL A 173 4.59 -16.31 2.88
N ARG A 174 4.54 -17.49 3.52
CA ARG A 174 3.71 -18.64 3.10
C ARG A 174 2.23 -18.30 3.12
N TYR A 175 1.78 -17.54 4.11
CA TYR A 175 0.39 -17.08 4.19
C TYR A 175 0.01 -16.23 2.97
N PHE A 176 0.85 -15.25 2.59
CA PHE A 176 0.67 -14.49 1.36
C PHE A 176 0.76 -15.38 0.11
N ASN A 177 1.68 -16.34 0.10
CA ASN A 177 1.84 -17.27 -1.02
C ASN A 177 0.60 -18.16 -1.21
N ALA A 178 -0.07 -18.55 -0.14
CA ALA A 178 -1.30 -19.33 -0.18
C ALA A 178 -2.52 -18.48 -0.60
N GLY A 179 -2.60 -17.21 -0.17
CA GLY A 179 -3.73 -16.33 -0.45
C GLY A 179 -5.07 -16.80 0.12
N VAL A 180 -5.04 -17.61 1.19
CA VAL A 180 -6.22 -18.19 1.86
C VAL A 180 -6.42 -17.49 3.19
N PRO A 181 -7.63 -16.94 3.50
CA PRO A 181 -7.86 -16.26 4.76
C PRO A 181 -7.71 -17.21 5.94
N GLN A 182 -7.11 -16.72 7.03
CA GLN A 182 -6.97 -17.45 8.29
C GLN A 182 -8.34 -17.68 8.93
N ASP A 183 -9.20 -16.66 8.94
CA ASP A 183 -10.58 -16.74 9.41
C ASP A 183 -11.53 -16.67 8.20
N PRO A 184 -12.27 -17.75 7.90
CA PRO A 184 -13.22 -17.76 6.78
C PRO A 184 -14.30 -16.68 6.88
N ARG A 185 -14.69 -16.25 8.09
CA ARG A 185 -15.70 -15.20 8.30
C ARG A 185 -15.15 -13.86 7.85
N VAL A 186 -13.88 -13.55 8.18
CA VAL A 186 -13.18 -12.33 7.74
C VAL A 186 -12.90 -12.40 6.24
N GLY A 187 -12.52 -13.56 5.73
CA GLY A 187 -12.33 -13.80 4.30
C GLY A 187 -13.60 -13.71 3.46
N ALA A 188 -14.77 -13.91 4.07
CA ALA A 188 -16.07 -13.73 3.43
C ALA A 188 -16.54 -12.26 3.44
N ALA A 189 -15.86 -11.38 4.20
CA ALA A 189 -16.24 -9.98 4.25
C ALA A 189 -15.99 -9.29 2.90
N PRO A 190 -16.87 -8.37 2.48
CA PRO A 190 -16.74 -7.66 1.19
C PRO A 190 -15.46 -6.84 1.07
N THR A 191 -14.82 -6.50 2.18
CA THR A 191 -13.57 -5.75 2.25
C THR A 191 -12.32 -6.61 2.05
N PHE A 192 -12.47 -7.94 1.97
CA PHE A 192 -11.33 -8.85 1.75
C PHE A 192 -10.62 -8.53 0.43
N THR A 193 -9.32 -8.19 0.50
CA THR A 193 -8.61 -7.66 -0.65
C THR A 193 -8.18 -8.71 -1.66
N ASN A 194 -8.39 -8.43 -2.94
CA ASN A 194 -7.89 -9.25 -4.04
C ASN A 194 -6.35 -9.20 -4.15
N ARG A 195 -5.71 -8.14 -3.61
CA ARG A 195 -4.24 -8.04 -3.56
C ARG A 195 -3.60 -9.15 -2.74
N PHE A 196 -4.36 -9.72 -1.81
CA PHE A 196 -3.93 -10.89 -1.04
C PHE A 196 -4.40 -12.19 -1.70
N SER A 197 -5.70 -12.30 -2.00
CA SER A 197 -6.29 -13.58 -2.44
C SER A 197 -5.98 -13.93 -3.90
N HIS A 198 -5.92 -12.94 -4.80
CA HIS A 198 -5.71 -13.12 -6.24
C HIS A 198 -4.69 -12.09 -6.74
N ALA A 199 -3.52 -12.02 -6.08
CA ALA A 199 -2.49 -11.04 -6.34
C ALA A 199 -1.99 -11.04 -7.80
N ARG A 200 -2.11 -12.15 -8.51
CA ARG A 200 -1.75 -12.28 -9.93
C ARG A 200 -2.85 -11.81 -10.90
N GLY A 201 -3.94 -11.28 -10.37
CA GLY A 201 -5.06 -10.73 -11.14
C GLY A 201 -6.32 -11.60 -11.14
N PRO A 202 -7.43 -11.05 -11.64
CA PRO A 202 -8.71 -11.75 -11.70
C PRO A 202 -8.61 -13.06 -12.48
N GLY A 203 -9.22 -14.11 -11.94
CA GLY A 203 -9.21 -15.45 -12.56
C GLY A 203 -7.91 -16.24 -12.36
N SER A 204 -6.89 -15.66 -11.74
CA SER A 204 -5.67 -16.40 -11.37
C SER A 204 -5.95 -17.33 -10.18
N PRO A 205 -5.16 -18.40 -10.02
CA PRO A 205 -5.14 -19.15 -8.76
C PRO A 205 -4.85 -18.21 -7.56
N ARG A 206 -5.28 -18.63 -6.37
CA ARG A 206 -5.01 -17.84 -5.15
C ARG A 206 -3.52 -17.67 -4.89
N GLY A 207 -3.20 -16.58 -4.19
CA GLY A 207 -1.88 -16.29 -3.71
C GLY A 207 -0.87 -15.87 -4.77
N LEU A 208 0.42 -15.94 -4.40
CA LEU A 208 1.52 -15.41 -5.20
C LEU A 208 2.05 -16.44 -6.21
N GLY A 209 1.95 -17.73 -5.92
CA GLY A 209 2.44 -18.81 -6.79
C GLY A 209 3.97 -18.95 -6.78
N LEU A 210 4.62 -18.57 -5.68
CA LEU A 210 6.04 -18.72 -5.47
C LEU A 210 6.41 -20.18 -5.19
N THR A 211 7.57 -20.62 -5.66
CA THR A 211 8.19 -21.88 -5.25
C THR A 211 8.72 -21.81 -3.80
N ASP A 212 9.04 -22.95 -3.20
CA ASP A 212 9.61 -22.97 -1.86
C ASP A 212 10.95 -22.24 -1.77
N ASP A 213 11.81 -22.37 -2.78
CA ASP A 213 13.08 -21.63 -2.85
C ASP A 213 12.84 -20.11 -2.94
N GLN A 214 11.81 -19.68 -3.68
CA GLN A 214 11.44 -18.25 -3.76
C GLN A 214 10.86 -17.73 -2.46
N VAL A 215 10.10 -18.56 -1.72
CA VAL A 215 9.64 -18.25 -0.37
C VAL A 215 10.82 -18.07 0.57
N ASP A 216 11.83 -18.93 0.46
CA ASP A 216 13.04 -18.85 1.29
C ASP A 216 13.88 -17.60 0.96
N ASP A 217 14.11 -17.31 -0.32
CA ASP A 217 14.81 -16.11 -0.75
C ASP A 217 14.08 -14.81 -0.29
N LEU A 218 12.76 -14.77 -0.44
CA LEU A 218 11.96 -13.62 -0.01
C LEU A 218 11.98 -13.47 1.52
N THR A 219 11.91 -14.58 2.25
CA THR A 219 12.03 -14.60 3.71
C THR A 219 13.39 -14.05 4.15
N ASP A 220 14.46 -14.51 3.53
CA ASP A 220 15.82 -14.07 3.82
C ASP A 220 15.99 -12.56 3.61
N PHE A 221 15.44 -12.03 2.51
CA PHE A 221 15.42 -10.59 2.28
C PHE A 221 14.68 -9.83 3.39
N VAL A 222 13.46 -10.25 3.74
CA VAL A 222 12.64 -9.53 4.73
C VAL A 222 13.24 -9.65 6.14
N GLU A 223 13.77 -10.81 6.50
CA GLU A 223 14.26 -11.08 7.85
C GLU A 223 15.67 -10.55 8.06
N ASN A 224 16.57 -10.71 7.10
CA ASN A 224 17.99 -10.43 7.25
C ASN A 224 18.44 -9.14 6.56
N ALA A 225 18.01 -8.89 5.31
CA ALA A 225 18.43 -7.68 4.60
C ALA A 225 17.83 -6.40 5.18
N LEU A 226 16.70 -6.49 5.87
CA LEU A 226 16.01 -5.36 6.52
C LEU A 226 16.32 -5.27 8.03
N TYR A 227 17.27 -6.02 8.52
CA TYR A 227 17.69 -6.07 9.91
C TYR A 227 18.95 -5.23 10.14
N ASP A 228 18.93 -4.40 11.17
CA ASP A 228 20.08 -3.64 11.64
C ASP A 228 20.48 -4.16 13.05
N PRO A 229 21.58 -4.92 13.19
CA PRO A 229 22.00 -5.43 14.48
C PRO A 229 22.41 -4.33 15.46
N ALA A 230 22.81 -3.15 14.96
CA ALA A 230 23.18 -2.03 15.82
C ALA A 230 21.95 -1.36 16.46
N PHE A 231 20.77 -1.54 15.87
CA PHE A 231 19.53 -0.97 16.39
C PHE A 231 19.14 -1.52 17.79
N VAL A 232 19.49 -2.76 18.07
CA VAL A 232 19.20 -3.44 19.38
C VAL A 232 19.93 -2.77 20.54
N HIS A 233 21.00 -2.05 20.25
CA HIS A 233 21.82 -1.33 21.22
C HIS A 233 21.54 0.16 21.24
N PHE A 234 20.50 0.61 20.53
CA PHE A 234 20.15 2.01 20.47
C PHE A 234 19.62 2.51 21.81
N ASP A 235 20.33 3.45 22.40
CA ASP A 235 19.92 4.19 23.59
C ASP A 235 19.58 5.63 23.18
N PRO A 236 18.27 6.02 23.16
CA PRO A 236 17.87 7.37 22.80
C PRO A 236 18.41 8.45 23.78
N GLY A 237 18.87 8.05 24.96
CA GLY A 237 19.55 8.92 25.94
C GLY A 237 21.05 9.01 25.75
N SER A 238 21.66 8.19 24.89
CA SER A 238 23.09 8.19 24.64
C SER A 238 23.52 9.41 23.83
N THR A 239 24.48 10.17 24.33
CA THR A 239 25.09 11.29 23.63
C THR A 239 26.03 10.87 22.49
N THR A 240 26.37 9.57 22.42
CA THR A 240 27.27 8.99 21.43
C THR A 240 26.50 8.38 20.24
N ASP A 241 25.24 7.96 20.44
CA ASP A 241 24.36 7.51 19.38
C ASP A 241 23.63 8.71 18.79
N THR A 242 24.29 9.41 17.90
CA THR A 242 23.66 10.50 17.15
C THR A 242 22.74 9.93 16.10
N LEU A 243 21.49 9.70 16.45
CA LEU A 243 20.40 9.59 15.48
C LEU A 243 20.21 10.96 14.81
N LYS A 244 20.79 11.13 13.67
CA LYS A 244 20.46 12.25 12.80
C LYS A 244 19.11 11.97 12.17
N LEU A 245 18.04 12.43 12.80
CA LEU A 245 16.65 12.30 12.31
C LEU A 245 16.45 12.87 10.89
N ASN A 246 17.36 13.71 10.42
CA ASN A 246 17.34 14.37 9.11
C ASN A 246 18.49 13.91 8.22
N ASP A 247 19.01 12.71 8.42
CA ASP A 247 20.02 12.17 7.52
C ASP A 247 19.39 11.95 6.14
N ARG A 248 19.69 12.88 5.23
CA ARG A 248 19.21 12.83 3.84
C ARG A 248 19.85 11.70 3.04
N ASP A 249 20.83 11.02 3.61
CA ASP A 249 21.43 9.82 3.04
C ASP A 249 20.57 8.56 3.28
N VAL A 250 19.36 8.70 3.85
CA VAL A 250 18.38 7.61 3.91
C VAL A 250 17.93 7.31 2.50
N THR A 251 18.26 6.11 2.06
CA THR A 251 17.82 5.58 0.78
C THR A 251 16.36 5.17 0.86
N TYR A 252 15.61 5.48 -0.17
CA TYR A 252 14.19 5.13 -0.25
C TYR A 252 14.01 3.70 -0.75
N SER A 253 12.78 3.20 -0.73
CA SER A 253 12.45 1.85 -1.19
C SER A 253 12.45 1.74 -2.71
N VAL A 254 13.55 2.09 -3.32
CA VAL A 254 13.85 1.86 -4.73
C VAL A 254 14.81 0.69 -4.85
N TYR A 255 14.76 -0.07 -5.92
CA TYR A 255 15.76 -1.07 -6.20
C TYR A 255 16.85 -0.52 -7.15
N ARG A 256 18.00 -1.11 -7.10
CA ARG A 256 19.10 -0.72 -7.95
C ARG A 256 18.93 -1.26 -9.38
N PRO A 257 19.57 -0.61 -10.39
CA PRO A 257 19.55 -1.10 -11.78
C PRO A 257 20.04 -2.53 -11.95
N ASP A 258 20.96 -3.00 -11.11
CA ASP A 258 21.44 -4.38 -11.15
C ASP A 258 20.34 -5.39 -10.75
N LEU A 259 19.36 -5.02 -9.97
CA LEU A 259 18.19 -5.86 -9.74
C LEU A 259 17.31 -5.99 -10.98
N ALA A 260 17.22 -4.96 -11.81
CA ALA A 260 16.56 -5.04 -13.12
C ALA A 260 17.28 -6.04 -14.03
N ALA A 261 18.61 -6.06 -14.04
CA ALA A 261 19.40 -7.04 -14.76
C ALA A 261 19.17 -8.48 -14.29
N LEU A 262 18.75 -8.66 -13.04
CA LEU A 262 18.32 -9.94 -12.47
C LEU A 262 16.85 -10.29 -12.77
N GLY A 263 16.11 -9.42 -13.47
CA GLY A 263 14.75 -9.63 -13.91
C GLY A 263 13.64 -9.00 -13.06
N ALA A 264 13.97 -8.05 -12.18
CA ALA A 264 12.95 -7.18 -11.57
C ALA A 264 12.51 -6.16 -12.62
N ILE A 265 11.22 -6.12 -12.96
CA ILE A 265 10.70 -5.30 -14.07
C ILE A 265 9.72 -4.22 -13.64
N ASP A 266 9.09 -4.37 -12.50
CA ASP A 266 8.05 -3.46 -11.99
C ASP A 266 8.51 -2.65 -10.79
N GLY A 267 9.57 -3.07 -10.13
CA GLY A 267 10.18 -2.33 -9.06
C GLY A 267 10.80 -1.04 -9.59
N ARG A 268 11.10 -0.09 -8.71
CA ARG A 268 11.70 1.17 -9.15
C ARG A 268 13.16 0.99 -9.57
N PRO A 269 13.52 1.36 -10.79
CA PRO A 269 14.92 1.60 -11.10
C PRO A 269 15.35 2.90 -10.41
N GLY A 270 16.52 2.89 -9.81
CA GLY A 270 17.09 4.11 -9.23
C GLY A 270 18.33 3.83 -8.41
N SER A 271 19.11 4.85 -8.16
CA SER A 271 20.29 4.76 -7.30
C SER A 271 19.93 4.74 -5.82
N GLY A 272 18.68 4.92 -5.49
CA GLY A 272 18.22 5.06 -4.11
C GLY A 272 18.52 6.42 -3.49
N ARG A 273 19.04 7.37 -4.26
CA ARG A 273 19.35 8.72 -3.79
C ARG A 273 18.31 9.71 -4.27
N PRO A 274 17.85 10.63 -3.42
CA PRO A 274 16.92 11.69 -3.85
C PRO A 274 17.46 12.59 -4.97
N GLN A 275 18.77 12.59 -5.17
CA GLN A 275 19.46 13.40 -6.16
C GLN A 275 19.55 12.73 -7.53
N ASP A 276 19.34 11.42 -7.61
CA ASP A 276 19.35 10.71 -8.89
C ASP A 276 18.01 10.86 -9.60
N ASN A 277 17.57 12.10 -9.64
CA ASN A 277 16.31 12.52 -10.21
C ASN A 277 16.25 12.48 -11.74
N ASP A 278 17.31 12.07 -12.38
CA ASP A 278 17.44 12.19 -13.83
C ASP A 278 16.49 11.27 -14.60
N ASP A 279 15.80 10.39 -13.89
CA ASP A 279 14.83 9.50 -14.49
C ASP A 279 13.40 9.77 -14.00
N ALA A 280 12.90 10.96 -14.24
CA ALA A 280 11.50 11.29 -14.05
C ALA A 280 10.56 10.38 -14.89
N LEU A 281 11.08 9.77 -15.95
CA LEU A 281 10.37 8.79 -16.77
C LEU A 281 10.34 7.43 -16.08
N SER A 282 11.44 6.96 -15.53
CA SER A 282 11.46 5.69 -14.79
C SER A 282 10.60 5.71 -13.54
N ARG A 283 10.41 6.87 -12.92
CA ARG A 283 9.47 7.04 -11.81
C ARG A 283 8.01 6.90 -12.21
N ARG A 284 7.65 7.20 -13.46
CA ARG A 284 6.30 6.98 -13.98
C ARG A 284 6.03 5.52 -14.27
N ASP A 285 7.06 4.81 -14.70
CA ASP A 285 6.97 3.43 -15.14
C ASP A 285 7.34 2.43 -14.04
N ALA A 286 7.91 2.93 -12.96
CA ALA A 286 8.40 2.11 -11.87
C ALA A 286 7.26 1.57 -11.03
N GLY A 287 6.74 0.49 -11.47
CA GLY A 287 6.32 -0.62 -10.66
C GLY A 287 5.31 -0.34 -9.59
N LEU A 288 4.25 0.36 -9.93
CA LEU A 288 3.05 0.25 -9.14
C LEU A 288 2.23 -0.89 -9.71
N GLU A 289 1.87 -1.81 -8.85
CA GLU A 289 0.93 -2.84 -9.24
C GLU A 289 -0.45 -2.23 -9.38
N PHE A 290 -0.92 -2.22 -10.62
CA PHE A 290 -2.30 -1.94 -10.94
C PHE A 290 -3.02 -3.25 -11.17
N LEU A 291 -3.94 -3.57 -10.30
CA LEU A 291 -4.78 -4.74 -10.49
C LEU A 291 -5.84 -4.43 -11.55
N ASP A 292 -5.85 -5.19 -12.65
CA ASP A 292 -6.94 -5.10 -13.64
C ASP A 292 -8.21 -5.67 -13.01
N VAL A 293 -9.19 -4.83 -12.80
CA VAL A 293 -10.48 -5.16 -12.20
C VAL A 293 -11.63 -5.07 -13.18
N THR A 294 -11.33 -4.86 -14.46
CA THR A 294 -12.35 -4.69 -15.51
C THR A 294 -13.39 -5.79 -15.52
N ALA A 295 -12.95 -7.05 -15.32
CA ALA A 295 -13.84 -8.20 -15.30
C ALA A 295 -14.78 -8.25 -14.07
N ASN A 296 -14.45 -7.51 -13.01
CA ASN A 296 -15.25 -7.46 -11.78
C ASN A 296 -16.26 -6.32 -11.80
N LEU A 297 -16.26 -5.52 -12.87
CA LEU A 297 -17.09 -4.32 -12.97
C LEU A 297 -18.05 -4.40 -14.14
N ASN A 298 -19.30 -4.01 -13.91
CA ASN A 298 -20.24 -3.66 -14.97
C ASN A 298 -20.15 -2.15 -15.23
N ILE A 299 -19.73 -1.78 -16.44
CA ILE A 299 -19.56 -0.40 -16.87
C ILE A 299 -20.65 -0.07 -17.89
N GLU A 300 -21.63 0.68 -17.44
CA GLU A 300 -22.81 1.03 -18.23
C GLU A 300 -22.86 2.54 -18.51
N ARG A 301 -23.10 2.92 -19.74
CA ARG A 301 -23.39 4.32 -20.08
C ARG A 301 -24.86 4.61 -19.80
N ILE A 302 -25.11 5.39 -18.75
CA ILE A 302 -26.47 5.75 -18.30
C ILE A 302 -26.94 7.08 -18.87
N GLY A 303 -26.05 7.87 -19.48
CA GLY A 303 -26.38 9.15 -20.08
C GLY A 303 -25.32 9.60 -21.08
N SER A 304 -25.76 10.40 -22.08
CA SER A 304 -24.86 11.05 -23.02
C SER A 304 -25.47 12.38 -23.43
N ARG A 305 -24.70 13.45 -23.35
CA ARG A 305 -25.09 14.80 -23.77
C ARG A 305 -24.06 15.34 -24.75
N THR A 306 -24.55 15.92 -25.84
CA THR A 306 -23.69 16.54 -26.85
C THR A 306 -23.93 18.04 -26.86
N GLU A 307 -22.86 18.80 -26.82
CA GLU A 307 -22.86 20.26 -26.78
C GLU A 307 -22.00 20.85 -27.91
N GLU A 308 -22.02 22.18 -28.03
CA GLU A 308 -21.21 22.95 -28.99
C GLU A 308 -21.32 22.47 -30.45
N GLY A 309 -22.52 22.15 -30.89
CA GLY A 309 -22.75 21.67 -32.29
C GLY A 309 -22.07 20.33 -32.56
N GLY A 310 -21.95 19.48 -31.56
CA GLY A 310 -21.34 18.14 -31.68
C GLY A 310 -19.85 18.09 -31.43
N LYS A 311 -19.23 19.19 -30.97
CA LYS A 311 -17.79 19.25 -30.68
C LYS A 311 -17.41 18.71 -29.29
N ARG A 312 -18.35 18.66 -28.37
CA ARG A 312 -18.15 18.16 -27.00
C ARG A 312 -19.24 17.16 -26.68
N ARG A 313 -18.82 16.00 -26.16
CA ARG A 313 -19.74 14.98 -25.65
C ARG A 313 -19.38 14.64 -24.21
N GLU A 314 -20.35 14.69 -23.31
CA GLU A 314 -20.28 14.21 -21.96
C GLU A 314 -21.02 12.88 -21.86
N ASP A 315 -20.33 11.82 -21.51
CA ASP A 315 -20.90 10.52 -21.20
C ASP A 315 -20.90 10.33 -19.67
N VAL A 316 -22.03 9.87 -19.15
CA VAL A 316 -22.18 9.49 -17.75
C VAL A 316 -22.17 7.97 -17.66
N LEU A 317 -21.18 7.44 -16.98
CA LEU A 317 -21.00 6.01 -16.77
C LEU A 317 -21.39 5.64 -15.33
N ARG A 318 -22.17 4.58 -15.19
CA ARG A 318 -22.34 3.88 -13.92
C ARG A 318 -21.42 2.68 -13.90
N ILE A 319 -20.61 2.60 -12.87
CA ILE A 319 -19.63 1.52 -12.67
C ILE A 319 -20.06 0.78 -11.41
N SER A 320 -20.50 -0.46 -11.59
CA SER A 320 -21.01 -1.30 -10.51
C SER A 320 -20.06 -2.45 -10.27
N ASN A 321 -19.70 -2.72 -9.02
CA ASN A 321 -18.95 -3.92 -8.67
C ASN A 321 -19.89 -5.13 -8.68
N VAL A 322 -19.71 -6.00 -9.66
CA VAL A 322 -20.44 -7.26 -9.82
C VAL A 322 -19.64 -8.47 -9.35
N GLY A 323 -18.42 -8.26 -8.88
CA GLY A 323 -17.58 -9.28 -8.28
C GLY A 323 -18.00 -9.61 -6.84
N SER A 324 -17.37 -10.62 -6.26
CA SER A 324 -17.61 -11.07 -4.88
C SER A 324 -16.72 -10.36 -3.84
N SER A 325 -15.73 -9.60 -4.27
CA SER A 325 -14.77 -8.91 -3.41
C SER A 325 -14.80 -7.41 -3.65
N GLY A 326 -14.39 -6.61 -2.66
CA GLY A 326 -14.22 -5.18 -2.80
C GLY A 326 -13.15 -4.82 -3.82
N VAL A 327 -13.37 -3.73 -4.55
CA VAL A 327 -12.37 -3.11 -5.41
C VAL A 327 -11.75 -1.96 -4.64
N ASP A 328 -10.47 -2.09 -4.32
CA ASP A 328 -9.74 -1.11 -3.52
C ASP A 328 -9.50 0.21 -4.29
N THR A 329 -9.31 1.27 -3.56
CA THR A 329 -8.97 2.59 -4.12
C THR A 329 -7.54 2.61 -4.70
N HIS A 330 -7.19 3.43 -5.70
CA HIS A 330 -8.14 4.21 -6.50
C HIS A 330 -8.72 3.35 -7.61
N LEU A 331 -9.90 3.76 -8.09
CA LEU A 331 -10.40 3.24 -9.36
C LEU A 331 -9.87 4.13 -10.47
N LEU A 332 -9.06 3.56 -11.36
CA LEU A 332 -8.48 4.24 -12.51
C LEU A 332 -9.19 3.76 -13.77
N LEU A 333 -9.81 4.67 -14.48
CA LEU A 333 -10.58 4.39 -15.69
C LEU A 333 -9.78 4.85 -16.92
N ILE A 334 -9.13 3.92 -17.58
CA ILE A 334 -8.33 4.18 -18.76
C ILE A 334 -9.26 4.19 -19.98
N VAL A 335 -9.25 5.28 -20.72
CA VAL A 335 -10.08 5.48 -21.92
C VAL A 335 -9.28 5.05 -23.13
N GLN A 336 -9.55 3.84 -23.62
CA GLN A 336 -8.80 3.20 -24.69
C GLN A 336 -9.50 3.28 -26.05
N GLY A 337 -8.71 3.29 -27.11
CA GLY A 337 -9.21 3.25 -28.49
C GLY A 337 -9.83 4.55 -28.96
N LEU A 338 -9.45 5.68 -28.35
CA LEU A 338 -9.77 7.00 -28.88
C LEU A 338 -9.12 7.19 -30.25
N ALA A 339 -9.91 7.67 -31.20
CA ALA A 339 -9.36 8.06 -32.49
C ALA A 339 -8.49 9.31 -32.35
N ASP A 340 -7.50 9.42 -33.24
CA ASP A 340 -6.62 10.59 -33.31
C ASP A 340 -7.42 11.90 -33.34
N ARG A 341 -6.89 12.92 -32.66
CA ARG A 341 -7.48 14.25 -32.53
C ARG A 341 -8.72 14.33 -31.60
N LEU A 342 -9.11 13.25 -30.94
CA LEU A 342 -10.05 13.31 -29.82
C LEU A 342 -9.28 13.55 -28.51
N GLU A 343 -9.90 14.30 -27.60
CA GLU A 343 -9.30 14.67 -26.32
C GLU A 343 -10.28 14.38 -25.17
N VAL A 344 -9.84 13.70 -24.13
CA VAL A 344 -10.58 13.57 -22.88
C VAL A 344 -10.20 14.76 -22.00
N VAL A 345 -11.05 15.78 -21.98
CA VAL A 345 -10.71 17.08 -21.36
C VAL A 345 -10.71 17.06 -19.83
N ASN A 346 -11.31 16.06 -19.22
CA ASN A 346 -11.31 15.86 -17.78
C ASN A 346 -10.41 14.68 -17.34
N ALA A 347 -9.46 14.28 -18.17
CA ALA A 347 -8.48 13.28 -17.78
C ALA A 347 -7.59 13.79 -16.63
N ASN A 348 -7.24 12.89 -15.70
CA ASN A 348 -6.31 13.16 -14.61
C ASN A 348 -4.85 12.94 -15.02
N GLY A 349 -4.61 12.33 -16.16
CA GLY A 349 -3.28 12.06 -16.72
C GLY A 349 -3.34 11.10 -17.89
N PHE A 350 -2.16 10.63 -18.28
CA PHE A 350 -2.01 9.68 -19.38
C PHE A 350 -1.20 8.48 -18.89
N THR A 351 -1.53 7.30 -19.39
CA THR A 351 -0.70 6.10 -19.17
C THR A 351 0.62 6.21 -19.92
N SER A 352 1.57 5.34 -19.61
CA SER A 352 2.81 5.22 -20.39
C SER A 352 2.57 4.94 -21.89
N GLY A 353 1.45 4.30 -22.21
CA GLY A 353 1.01 4.06 -23.60
C GLY A 353 0.28 5.25 -24.24
N GLY A 354 0.10 6.36 -23.53
CA GLY A 354 -0.55 7.58 -24.03
C GLY A 354 -2.08 7.59 -23.91
N ASP A 355 -2.71 6.55 -23.37
CA ASP A 355 -4.15 6.54 -23.12
C ASP A 355 -4.50 7.47 -21.96
N PRO A 356 -5.50 8.37 -22.10
CA PRO A 356 -5.96 9.21 -21.00
C PRO A 356 -6.68 8.36 -19.94
N TYR A 357 -6.53 8.75 -18.67
CA TYR A 357 -7.25 8.10 -17.58
C TYR A 357 -7.93 9.10 -16.64
N LEU A 358 -9.03 8.65 -16.05
CA LEU A 358 -9.68 9.31 -14.91
C LEU A 358 -9.38 8.54 -13.64
N ARG A 359 -9.19 9.27 -12.55
CA ARG A 359 -8.96 8.73 -11.22
C ARG A 359 -10.17 9.01 -10.36
N GLU A 360 -10.85 7.97 -9.94
CA GLU A 360 -11.97 8.05 -9.03
C GLU A 360 -11.53 7.62 -7.63
N PHE A 361 -11.63 8.53 -6.69
CA PHE A 361 -11.39 8.25 -5.28
C PHE A 361 -12.69 7.76 -4.64
N LEU A 362 -12.64 6.55 -4.11
CA LEU A 362 -13.78 5.92 -3.44
C LEU A 362 -13.84 6.38 -1.98
N ASN A 363 -14.97 6.94 -1.54
CA ASN A 363 -15.13 7.57 -0.22
C ASN A 363 -14.67 6.69 0.95
N ASP A 364 -14.95 5.38 0.88
CA ASP A 364 -14.56 4.42 1.93
C ASP A 364 -13.28 3.65 1.57
N GLY A 365 -12.54 4.12 0.57
CA GLY A 365 -11.35 3.43 0.07
C GLY A 365 -11.64 2.11 -0.63
N VAL A 366 -12.91 1.75 -0.87
CA VAL A 366 -13.33 0.50 -1.51
C VAL A 366 -14.68 0.65 -2.20
N LEU A 367 -14.85 0.01 -3.36
CA LEU A 367 -16.14 -0.20 -3.99
C LEU A 367 -16.62 -1.61 -3.66
N LEU A 368 -17.54 -1.72 -2.71
CA LEU A 368 -18.06 -3.00 -2.22
C LEU A 368 -18.87 -3.74 -3.30
N PRO A 369 -19.01 -5.08 -3.22
CA PRO A 369 -19.90 -5.85 -4.09
C PRO A 369 -21.30 -5.27 -4.09
N GLY A 370 -21.87 -5.10 -5.29
CA GLY A 370 -23.19 -4.49 -5.49
C GLY A 370 -23.21 -2.96 -5.40
N ALA A 371 -22.17 -2.31 -4.89
CA ALA A 371 -22.05 -0.86 -4.89
C ALA A 371 -21.73 -0.33 -6.30
N ALA A 372 -22.06 0.93 -6.52
CA ALA A 372 -21.78 1.60 -7.78
C ALA A 372 -21.30 3.04 -7.54
N VAL A 373 -20.48 3.52 -8.46
CA VAL A 373 -20.04 4.91 -8.58
C VAL A 373 -20.43 5.44 -9.95
N THR A 374 -20.66 6.75 -10.02
CA THR A 374 -20.99 7.42 -11.29
C THR A 374 -19.83 8.32 -11.68
N VAL A 375 -19.32 8.12 -12.89
CA VAL A 375 -18.18 8.88 -13.42
C VAL A 375 -18.59 9.57 -14.73
N ARG A 376 -18.06 10.75 -14.96
CA ARG A 376 -18.27 11.51 -16.19
C ARG A 376 -17.02 11.51 -17.04
N ILE A 377 -17.19 11.24 -18.34
CA ILE A 377 -16.12 11.34 -19.33
C ILE A 377 -16.52 12.42 -20.33
N VAL A 378 -15.67 13.42 -20.44
CA VAL A 378 -15.91 14.53 -21.35
C VAL A 378 -14.93 14.46 -22.52
N VAL A 379 -15.45 14.19 -23.72
CA VAL A 379 -14.62 14.09 -24.92
C VAL A 379 -14.87 15.27 -25.83
N LYS A 380 -13.78 15.92 -26.24
CA LYS A 380 -13.79 16.99 -27.24
C LYS A 380 -13.28 16.45 -28.58
N ARG A 381 -13.91 16.92 -29.67
CA ARG A 381 -13.49 16.64 -31.05
C ARG A 381 -13.37 17.92 -31.86
N PRO A 382 -12.43 17.99 -32.81
CA PRO A 382 -12.41 19.13 -33.75
C PRO A 382 -13.62 19.14 -34.66
N THR A 383 -13.88 20.29 -35.29
CA THR A 383 -14.88 20.40 -36.38
C THR A 383 -14.51 19.40 -37.47
N HIS A 384 -15.44 18.58 -37.90
CA HIS A 384 -15.20 17.48 -38.83
C HIS A 384 -14.27 16.38 -38.32
N GLY A 385 -14.16 16.22 -36.99
CA GLY A 385 -13.41 15.12 -36.35
C GLY A 385 -14.13 13.76 -36.45
N PRO A 386 -13.42 12.68 -36.12
CA PRO A 386 -13.96 11.32 -36.13
C PRO A 386 -15.13 11.16 -35.14
N ALA A 387 -15.91 10.09 -35.31
CA ALA A 387 -16.91 9.72 -34.33
C ALA A 387 -16.27 9.41 -32.97
N ILE A 388 -16.93 9.84 -31.88
CA ILE A 388 -16.45 9.56 -30.55
C ILE A 388 -16.81 8.12 -30.18
N GLY A 389 -15.78 7.27 -30.08
CA GLY A 389 -15.85 5.89 -29.60
C GLY A 389 -14.66 5.59 -28.72
N TYR A 390 -14.85 4.81 -27.67
CA TYR A 390 -13.80 4.37 -26.75
C TYR A 390 -14.25 3.14 -25.96
N ARG A 391 -13.31 2.49 -25.33
CA ARG A 391 -13.51 1.43 -24.35
C ARG A 391 -12.92 1.86 -23.02
N ILE A 392 -13.43 1.31 -21.92
CA ILE A 392 -12.89 1.55 -20.60
C ILE A 392 -12.20 0.28 -20.10
N LYS A 393 -10.94 0.44 -19.70
CA LYS A 393 -10.21 -0.51 -18.88
C LYS A 393 -10.15 0.04 -17.47
N ALA A 394 -10.51 -0.76 -16.48
CA ALA A 394 -10.53 -0.33 -15.09
C ALA A 394 -9.40 -0.99 -14.32
N LEU A 395 -8.60 -0.16 -13.66
CA LEU A 395 -7.53 -0.61 -12.78
C LEU A 395 -7.81 -0.18 -11.35
N SER A 396 -7.44 -1.02 -10.38
CA SER A 396 -7.37 -0.68 -8.96
C SER A 396 -5.91 -0.46 -8.60
N GLY A 397 -5.57 0.71 -8.08
CA GLY A 397 -4.18 1.00 -7.72
C GLY A 397 -3.92 2.47 -7.46
N GLN A 398 -2.68 2.77 -7.14
CA GLN A 398 -2.21 4.10 -6.78
C GLN A 398 -1.08 4.52 -7.72
N GLY A 399 -0.82 5.85 -7.76
CA GLY A 399 0.18 6.39 -8.67
C GLY A 399 -0.38 6.60 -10.08
N ASN A 400 0.51 6.69 -11.05
CA ASN A 400 0.18 6.93 -12.46
C ASN A 400 0.37 5.64 -13.26
N PRO A 401 -0.67 5.11 -13.90
CA PRO A 401 -0.63 3.88 -14.68
C PRO A 401 0.12 4.03 -16.00
#